data_084a4520dccaefd0e81ea37a6d5f37db
#
_entry.id   084a4520dccaefd0e81ea37a6d5f37db
#
_cell.length_a   1.000
_cell.length_b   1.000
_cell.length_c   1.000
_cell.angle_alpha   90.00
_cell.angle_beta   90.00
_cell.angle_gamma   90.00
#
_symmetry.space_group_name_H-M   'P 1'
#
loop_
_entity.id
_entity.type
_entity.pdbx_description
1 polymer ?
#
loop_
_entity_poly.entity_id
_entity_poly.type
_entity_poly.pdbx_seq_one_letter_code
_entity_poly.pdbx_strand_id
1 'polypeptide(L)'
;MKIVIPMAGLGTRFAKVQDQNPEYKKPKPFINVKGYPMVRWATGSLLFLEHPGQNLSGPLRVPMENLIFIILKQHDLEFQIEKQLKQIYSDKINIVKLEAVTRGAAETAYMAKEFLDPEEDVLFSDSDHYFDGKILEEIILKKGAKTAGVIPVFVPPNDGIARWSYSLTQAGTNNIIQVAEKDPELMNKGAYANIGAYYFSKAKYFLQEVEEVMEKNEVSGPSGKGEFYIAPLYQRLLNKGMELEAAVLPEVWGLGTPEDLEYFLKNCKINHP
;
A
#
# COMPACT_ATOMS: atom_id res chain seq x y z
N MET A 1 -5.42 -14.14 -6.83
CA MET A 1 -4.95 -12.77 -6.42
C MET A 1 -3.46 -12.79 -6.16
N LYS A 2 -2.71 -11.81 -6.68
CA LYS A 2 -1.32 -11.51 -6.29
C LYS A 2 -1.31 -10.36 -5.27
N ILE A 3 -0.34 -10.38 -4.35
CA ILE A 3 -0.07 -9.26 -3.43
C ILE A 3 1.32 -8.74 -3.71
N VAL A 4 1.44 -7.45 -3.97
CA VAL A 4 2.70 -6.77 -4.27
C VAL A 4 3.00 -5.74 -3.19
N ILE A 5 4.18 -5.84 -2.57
CA ILE A 5 4.67 -4.93 -1.54
C ILE A 5 5.84 -4.11 -2.11
N PRO A 6 5.59 -2.90 -2.64
CA PRO A 6 6.63 -2.01 -3.12
C PRO A 6 7.39 -1.40 -1.92
N MET A 7 8.64 -1.79 -1.72
CA MET A 7 9.46 -1.32 -0.60
C MET A 7 10.87 -0.88 -1.03
N ALA A 8 10.98 -0.39 -2.26
CA ALA A 8 12.24 0.09 -2.83
C ALA A 8 12.50 1.59 -2.60
N GLY A 9 11.83 2.22 -1.64
CA GLY A 9 12.06 3.62 -1.26
C GLY A 9 13.25 3.79 -0.32
N LEU A 10 13.85 5.01 -0.32
CA LEU A 10 15.03 5.34 0.50
C LEU A 10 14.72 5.57 1.99
N GLY A 11 13.45 5.68 2.40
CA GLY A 11 13.09 5.92 3.80
C GLY A 11 13.62 7.25 4.37
N THR A 12 13.71 8.30 3.55
CA THR A 12 14.40 9.58 3.86
C THR A 12 13.90 10.27 5.12
N ARG A 13 12.66 10.05 5.54
CA ARG A 13 12.10 10.63 6.78
C ARG A 13 12.79 10.08 8.01
N PHE A 14 13.01 8.77 8.08
CA PHE A 14 13.77 8.11 9.15
C PHE A 14 15.25 8.40 9.05
N ALA A 15 15.83 8.39 7.86
CA ALA A 15 17.23 8.71 7.65
C ALA A 15 17.64 10.10 8.17
N LYS A 16 16.74 11.10 8.11
CA LYS A 16 16.99 12.45 8.64
C LYS A 16 17.18 12.49 10.16
N VAL A 17 16.67 11.52 10.89
CA VAL A 17 16.71 11.43 12.36
C VAL A 17 17.40 10.15 12.85
N GLN A 18 18.21 9.53 12.00
CA GLN A 18 18.87 8.24 12.29
C GLN A 18 19.80 8.26 13.51
N ASP A 19 20.30 9.43 13.91
CA ASP A 19 21.15 9.57 15.09
C ASP A 19 20.35 9.49 16.40
N GLN A 20 19.03 9.66 16.36
CA GLN A 20 18.16 9.58 17.53
C GLN A 20 17.83 8.12 17.90
N ASN A 21 17.83 7.20 16.94
CA ASN A 21 17.53 5.79 17.16
C ASN A 21 18.32 4.92 16.16
N PRO A 22 19.15 3.96 16.63
CA PRO A 22 19.90 3.05 15.76
C PRO A 22 19.03 2.24 14.78
N GLU A 23 17.76 1.96 15.12
CA GLU A 23 16.83 1.28 14.23
C GLU A 23 16.57 2.09 12.94
N TYR A 24 16.66 3.41 12.98
CA TYR A 24 16.38 4.28 11.83
C TYR A 24 17.48 4.28 10.76
N LYS A 25 18.61 3.58 11.03
CA LYS A 25 19.66 3.29 10.03
C LYS A 25 19.27 2.14 9.10
N LYS A 26 18.29 1.33 9.49
CA LYS A 26 17.80 0.22 8.66
C LYS A 26 16.89 0.75 7.54
N PRO A 27 16.74 0.02 6.43
CA PRO A 27 15.66 0.27 5.48
C PRO A 27 14.31 0.32 6.21
N LYS A 28 13.48 1.32 5.91
CA LYS A 28 12.22 1.58 6.63
C LYS A 28 11.39 0.32 6.89
N PRO A 29 11.16 -0.61 5.92
CA PRO A 29 10.35 -1.80 6.16
C PRO A 29 10.91 -2.76 7.22
N PHE A 30 12.19 -2.60 7.58
CA PHE A 30 12.91 -3.44 8.56
C PHE A 30 13.17 -2.75 9.90
N ILE A 31 12.66 -1.54 10.10
CA ILE A 31 12.63 -0.90 11.42
C ILE A 31 11.81 -1.79 12.36
N ASN A 32 12.35 -2.06 13.56
CA ASN A 32 11.66 -2.87 14.55
C ASN A 32 10.46 -2.14 15.14
N VAL A 33 9.31 -2.79 15.13
CA VAL A 33 8.05 -2.30 15.68
C VAL A 33 7.51 -3.40 16.61
N LYS A 34 7.61 -3.20 17.91
CA LYS A 34 7.16 -4.16 18.95
C LYS A 34 7.70 -5.60 18.72
N GLY A 35 8.96 -5.74 18.34
CA GLY A 35 9.61 -7.04 18.13
C GLY A 35 9.49 -7.62 16.72
N TYR A 36 8.76 -6.97 15.81
CA TYR A 36 8.59 -7.38 14.42
C TYR A 36 9.08 -6.30 13.46
N PRO A 37 9.59 -6.62 12.26
CA PRO A 37 9.88 -5.61 11.25
C PRO A 37 8.58 -4.94 10.77
N MET A 38 8.64 -3.66 10.45
CA MET A 38 7.49 -2.84 10.03
C MET A 38 6.67 -3.50 8.91
N VAL A 39 7.32 -4.09 7.92
CA VAL A 39 6.64 -4.80 6.82
C VAL A 39 5.76 -5.96 7.31
N ARG A 40 6.11 -6.60 8.44
CA ARG A 40 5.28 -7.67 9.01
C ARG A 40 3.96 -7.13 9.57
N TRP A 41 3.97 -5.91 10.12
CA TRP A 41 2.75 -5.20 10.51
C TRP A 41 1.88 -4.88 9.30
N ALA A 42 2.47 -4.34 8.23
CA ALA A 42 1.71 -4.03 7.02
C ALA A 42 1.06 -5.27 6.40
N THR A 43 1.79 -6.37 6.27
CA THR A 43 1.23 -7.62 5.74
C THR A 43 0.28 -8.31 6.73
N GLY A 44 0.43 -8.08 8.04
CA GLY A 44 -0.51 -8.54 9.07
C GLY A 44 -1.90 -7.94 8.94
N SER A 45 -2.01 -6.77 8.28
CA SER A 45 -3.31 -6.19 7.90
C SER A 45 -4.07 -7.02 6.86
N LEU A 46 -3.38 -7.87 6.10
CA LEU A 46 -3.96 -8.67 5.02
C LEU A 46 -4.34 -10.05 5.57
N LEU A 47 -5.47 -10.14 6.27
CA LEU A 47 -5.93 -11.32 7.01
C LEU A 47 -6.13 -12.57 6.15
N PHE A 48 -6.18 -12.40 4.83
CA PHE A 48 -6.30 -13.47 3.85
C PHE A 48 -4.96 -13.98 3.31
N LEU A 49 -3.83 -13.38 3.70
CA LEU A 49 -2.49 -13.87 3.37
C LEU A 49 -2.11 -15.02 4.29
N GLU A 50 -1.72 -16.15 3.71
CA GLU A 50 -1.38 -17.39 4.44
C GLU A 50 -0.02 -17.29 5.15
N HIS A 51 0.07 -16.46 6.20
CA HIS A 51 1.27 -16.36 7.00
C HIS A 51 1.62 -17.69 7.70
N PRO A 52 2.90 -18.07 7.77
CA PRO A 52 3.32 -19.26 8.50
C PRO A 52 2.85 -19.22 9.97
N GLY A 53 2.18 -20.28 10.40
CA GLY A 53 1.70 -20.42 11.78
C GLY A 53 0.43 -19.64 12.13
N GLN A 54 -0.20 -18.94 11.19
CA GLN A 54 -1.50 -18.28 11.39
C GLN A 54 -2.66 -19.12 10.86
N ASN A 55 -3.74 -19.17 11.65
CA ASN A 55 -5.03 -19.70 11.20
C ASN A 55 -5.85 -18.57 10.60
N LEU A 56 -6.17 -18.67 9.32
CA LEU A 56 -7.00 -17.69 8.64
C LEU A 56 -8.47 -17.88 9.03
N SER A 57 -9.14 -16.78 9.37
CA SER A 57 -10.55 -16.79 9.78
C SER A 57 -11.52 -16.61 8.61
N GLY A 58 -11.13 -15.86 7.58
CA GLY A 58 -11.96 -15.56 6.41
C GLY A 58 -11.91 -16.63 5.32
N PRO A 59 -12.75 -16.54 4.28
CA PRO A 59 -12.77 -17.49 3.16
C PRO A 59 -11.74 -17.20 2.06
N LEU A 60 -11.24 -15.96 1.96
CA LEU A 60 -10.21 -15.60 0.99
C LEU A 60 -8.86 -16.20 1.41
N ARG A 61 -8.12 -16.73 0.46
CA ARG A 61 -6.80 -17.35 0.68
C ARG A 61 -5.82 -16.87 -0.36
N VAL A 62 -4.70 -16.34 0.10
CA VAL A 62 -3.59 -15.96 -0.77
C VAL A 62 -2.32 -16.65 -0.27
N PRO A 63 -1.85 -17.66 -1.00
CA PRO A 63 -0.66 -18.41 -0.61
C PRO A 63 0.63 -17.59 -0.79
N MET A 64 1.70 -17.98 -0.10
CA MET A 64 2.98 -17.26 -0.08
C MET A 64 3.64 -17.12 -1.45
N GLU A 65 3.42 -18.04 -2.39
CA GLU A 65 3.87 -17.94 -3.78
C GLU A 65 3.19 -16.81 -4.58
N ASN A 66 2.15 -16.20 -4.04
CA ASN A 66 1.48 -15.03 -4.61
C ASN A 66 1.91 -13.71 -3.96
N LEU A 67 2.79 -13.75 -2.97
CA LEU A 67 3.37 -12.57 -2.34
C LEU A 67 4.67 -12.16 -3.04
N ILE A 68 4.73 -10.90 -3.46
CA ILE A 68 5.84 -10.34 -4.25
C ILE A 68 6.36 -9.11 -3.52
N PHE A 69 7.66 -9.09 -3.22
CA PHE A 69 8.34 -7.92 -2.66
C PHE A 69 9.20 -7.26 -3.72
N ILE A 70 9.17 -5.92 -3.77
CA ILE A 70 10.05 -5.14 -4.63
C ILE A 70 11.03 -4.38 -3.76
N ILE A 71 12.31 -4.69 -3.86
CA ILE A 71 13.38 -4.18 -2.99
C ILE A 71 14.48 -3.48 -3.77
N LEU A 72 15.25 -2.62 -3.12
CA LEU A 72 16.50 -2.12 -3.69
C LEU A 72 17.60 -3.15 -3.52
N LYS A 73 18.35 -3.41 -4.59
CA LYS A 73 19.53 -4.30 -4.57
C LYS A 73 20.59 -3.82 -3.57
N GLN A 74 20.80 -2.51 -3.47
CA GLN A 74 21.72 -1.93 -2.49
C GLN A 74 21.29 -2.29 -1.06
N HIS A 75 20.01 -2.16 -0.71
CA HIS A 75 19.52 -2.55 0.61
C HIS A 75 19.69 -4.05 0.87
N ASP A 76 19.48 -4.88 -0.16
CA ASP A 76 19.68 -6.33 -0.02
C ASP A 76 21.13 -6.69 0.23
N LEU A 77 22.08 -6.08 -0.47
CA LEU A 77 23.53 -6.29 -0.27
C LEU A 77 23.98 -5.88 1.14
N GLU A 78 23.45 -4.78 1.66
CA GLU A 78 23.84 -4.22 2.95
C GLU A 78 23.16 -4.94 4.13
N PHE A 79 21.86 -5.25 3.99
CA PHE A 79 21.04 -5.75 5.10
C PHE A 79 20.52 -7.19 4.89
N GLN A 80 20.88 -7.88 3.82
CA GLN A 80 20.41 -9.24 3.48
C GLN A 80 18.86 -9.34 3.46
N ILE A 81 18.21 -8.37 2.81
CA ILE A 81 16.74 -8.20 2.84
C ILE A 81 16.01 -9.44 2.32
N GLU A 82 16.44 -10.01 1.19
CA GLU A 82 15.86 -11.24 0.63
C GLU A 82 15.89 -12.38 1.65
N LYS A 83 17.04 -12.61 2.29
CA LYS A 83 17.19 -13.66 3.30
C LYS A 83 16.24 -13.43 4.48
N GLN A 84 16.14 -12.20 4.97
CA GLN A 84 15.24 -11.86 6.06
C GLN A 84 13.77 -12.07 5.67
N LEU A 85 13.35 -11.64 4.48
CA LEU A 85 12.00 -11.84 3.98
C LEU A 85 11.66 -13.33 3.87
N LYS A 86 12.56 -14.15 3.31
CA LYS A 86 12.35 -15.60 3.24
C LYS A 86 12.23 -16.26 4.62
N GLN A 87 12.98 -15.79 5.60
CA GLN A 87 12.85 -16.28 6.99
C GLN A 87 11.53 -15.89 7.66
N ILE A 88 11.00 -14.68 7.36
CA ILE A 88 9.75 -14.16 7.93
C ILE A 88 8.54 -14.83 7.30
N TYR A 89 8.56 -15.04 6.00
CA TYR A 89 7.40 -15.49 5.23
C TYR A 89 7.56 -16.93 4.73
N SER A 90 8.38 -17.17 3.73
CA SER A 90 8.65 -18.49 3.15
C SER A 90 9.69 -18.34 2.02
N ASP A 91 10.38 -19.43 1.68
CA ASP A 91 11.20 -19.50 0.46
C ASP A 91 10.38 -19.40 -0.84
N LYS A 92 9.05 -19.55 -0.75
CA LYS A 92 8.13 -19.48 -1.90
C LYS A 92 7.76 -18.06 -2.34
N ILE A 93 8.06 -17.02 -1.54
CA ILE A 93 7.79 -15.63 -1.92
C ILE A 93 8.61 -15.23 -3.16
N ASN A 94 8.08 -14.25 -3.91
CA ASN A 94 8.79 -13.69 -5.05
C ASN A 94 9.47 -12.36 -4.65
N ILE A 95 10.65 -12.10 -5.22
CA ILE A 95 11.42 -10.90 -4.94
C ILE A 95 11.90 -10.28 -6.26
N VAL A 96 11.55 -9.02 -6.46
CA VAL A 96 12.05 -8.19 -7.55
C VAL A 96 13.11 -7.24 -6.99
N LYS A 97 14.31 -7.23 -7.56
CA LYS A 97 15.43 -6.38 -7.13
C LYS A 97 15.63 -5.25 -8.13
N LEU A 98 15.57 -4.01 -7.64
CA LEU A 98 15.81 -2.82 -8.45
C LEU A 98 17.23 -2.31 -8.24
N GLU A 99 17.89 -1.92 -9.32
CA GLU A 99 19.22 -1.30 -9.27
C GLU A 99 19.19 0.13 -8.70
N ALA A 100 18.08 0.85 -8.90
CA ALA A 100 17.88 2.23 -8.43
C ALA A 100 16.43 2.49 -8.04
N VAL A 101 16.19 3.58 -7.32
CA VAL A 101 14.83 4.07 -7.01
C VAL A 101 14.11 4.45 -8.31
N THR A 102 12.81 4.25 -8.31
CA THR A 102 11.92 4.64 -9.39
C THR A 102 11.39 6.07 -9.19
N ARG A 103 10.59 6.55 -10.13
CA ARG A 103 9.95 7.87 -10.11
C ARG A 103 8.66 7.91 -9.28
N GLY A 104 8.35 6.85 -8.52
CA GLY A 104 7.18 6.80 -7.64
C GLY A 104 6.65 5.39 -7.40
N ALA A 105 5.66 5.30 -6.50
CA ALA A 105 5.12 4.03 -6.04
C ALA A 105 4.47 3.20 -7.17
N ALA A 106 3.79 3.84 -8.13
CA ALA A 106 3.17 3.14 -9.25
C ALA A 106 4.22 2.54 -10.19
N GLU A 107 5.31 3.27 -10.49
CA GLU A 107 6.41 2.73 -11.29
C GLU A 107 7.13 1.61 -10.53
N THR A 108 7.32 1.73 -9.22
CA THR A 108 7.86 0.62 -8.41
C THR A 108 6.95 -0.62 -8.52
N ALA A 109 5.65 -0.44 -8.31
CA ALA A 109 4.67 -1.54 -8.38
C ALA A 109 4.64 -2.22 -9.77
N TYR A 110 4.80 -1.44 -10.84
CA TYR A 110 4.86 -1.94 -12.22
C TYR A 110 6.03 -2.89 -12.48
N MET A 111 7.11 -2.80 -11.70
CA MET A 111 8.26 -3.71 -11.84
C MET A 111 7.92 -5.17 -11.51
N ALA A 112 6.75 -5.43 -10.92
CA ALA A 112 6.22 -6.78 -10.70
C ALA A 112 5.43 -7.34 -11.89
N LYS A 113 5.31 -6.64 -13.01
CA LYS A 113 4.42 -6.97 -14.14
C LYS A 113 4.55 -8.40 -14.66
N GLU A 114 5.77 -8.95 -14.70
CA GLU A 114 6.03 -10.33 -15.17
C GLU A 114 5.42 -11.42 -14.28
N PHE A 115 5.01 -11.05 -13.05
CA PHE A 115 4.33 -11.94 -12.10
C PHE A 115 2.81 -11.81 -12.12
N LEU A 116 2.28 -10.83 -12.87
CA LEU A 116 0.85 -10.49 -12.88
C LEU A 116 0.18 -11.08 -14.12
N ASP A 117 -0.84 -11.90 -13.90
CA ASP A 117 -1.77 -12.24 -14.97
C ASP A 117 -2.74 -11.06 -15.18
N PRO A 118 -2.86 -10.50 -16.40
CA PRO A 118 -3.74 -9.36 -16.67
C PRO A 118 -5.21 -9.57 -16.27
N GLU A 119 -5.70 -10.80 -16.28
CA GLU A 119 -7.10 -11.12 -15.97
C GLU A 119 -7.34 -11.51 -14.49
N GLU A 120 -6.27 -11.76 -13.73
CA GLU A 120 -6.34 -11.98 -12.28
C GLU A 120 -6.33 -10.66 -11.51
N ASP A 121 -6.85 -10.73 -10.29
CA ASP A 121 -6.83 -9.59 -9.37
C ASP A 121 -5.46 -9.41 -8.70
N VAL A 122 -5.17 -8.15 -8.31
CA VAL A 122 -3.94 -7.77 -7.62
C VAL A 122 -4.21 -6.77 -6.51
N LEU A 123 -3.50 -6.92 -5.40
CA LEU A 123 -3.45 -5.95 -4.31
C LEU A 123 -2.03 -5.39 -4.19
N PHE A 124 -1.87 -4.09 -4.32
CA PHE A 124 -0.66 -3.38 -3.94
C PHE A 124 -0.83 -2.87 -2.51
N SER A 125 0.20 -3.02 -1.66
CA SER A 125 0.14 -2.55 -0.28
C SER A 125 1.48 -1.96 0.13
N ASP A 126 1.46 -0.73 0.64
CA ASP A 126 2.64 -0.11 1.23
C ASP A 126 3.12 -0.92 2.45
N SER A 127 4.37 -0.75 2.83
CA SER A 127 5.03 -1.53 3.88
C SER A 127 5.03 -0.84 5.26
N ASP A 128 4.29 0.24 5.43
CA ASP A 128 4.39 1.17 6.56
C ASP A 128 3.05 1.62 7.15
N HIS A 129 2.10 0.70 7.22
CA HIS A 129 0.81 0.90 7.87
C HIS A 129 0.35 -0.38 8.59
N TYR A 130 -0.67 -0.24 9.44
CA TYR A 130 -1.41 -1.37 10.00
C TYR A 130 -2.89 -1.02 10.16
N PHE A 131 -3.77 -1.97 9.82
CA PHE A 131 -5.22 -1.90 10.02
C PHE A 131 -5.83 -3.29 10.13
N ASP A 132 -7.06 -3.39 10.66
CA ASP A 132 -7.82 -4.64 10.59
C ASP A 132 -8.38 -4.83 9.17
N GLY A 133 -7.84 -5.80 8.44
CA GLY A 133 -8.19 -6.07 7.05
C GLY A 133 -9.52 -6.77 6.82
N LYS A 134 -10.31 -7.05 7.86
CA LYS A 134 -11.58 -7.75 7.73
C LYS A 134 -12.57 -7.04 6.81
N ILE A 135 -12.69 -5.72 6.95
CA ILE A 135 -13.59 -4.93 6.09
C ILE A 135 -13.12 -4.96 4.63
N LEU A 136 -11.80 -4.88 4.40
CA LEU A 136 -11.23 -4.99 3.05
C LEU A 136 -11.57 -6.36 2.42
N GLU A 137 -11.37 -7.45 3.16
CA GLU A 137 -11.70 -8.80 2.71
C GLU A 137 -13.19 -8.92 2.37
N GLU A 138 -14.07 -8.43 3.25
CA GLU A 138 -15.51 -8.47 3.04
C GLU A 138 -15.95 -7.70 1.78
N ILE A 139 -15.40 -6.52 1.53
CA ILE A 139 -15.71 -5.73 0.32
C ILE A 139 -15.18 -6.43 -0.92
N ILE A 140 -13.94 -6.95 -0.91
CA ILE A 140 -13.38 -7.71 -2.03
C ILE A 140 -14.27 -8.91 -2.39
N LEU A 141 -14.78 -9.62 -1.40
CA LEU A 141 -15.65 -10.80 -1.62
C LEU A 141 -17.05 -10.42 -2.13
N LYS A 142 -17.57 -9.27 -1.71
CA LYS A 142 -18.94 -8.83 -2.03
C LYS A 142 -19.01 -7.88 -3.23
N LYS A 143 -17.86 -7.44 -3.76
CA LYS A 143 -17.79 -6.46 -4.85
C LYS A 143 -18.67 -6.85 -6.04
N GLY A 144 -19.25 -5.85 -6.69
CA GLY A 144 -20.05 -6.04 -7.91
C GLY A 144 -19.17 -6.49 -9.09
N ALA A 145 -19.79 -7.11 -10.10
CA ALA A 145 -19.08 -7.57 -11.31
C ALA A 145 -18.42 -6.41 -12.09
N LYS A 146 -18.88 -5.19 -11.92
CA LYS A 146 -18.35 -3.97 -12.56
C LYS A 146 -17.30 -3.26 -11.72
N THR A 147 -17.11 -3.64 -10.46
CA THR A 147 -16.15 -3.00 -9.56
C THR A 147 -14.73 -3.27 -10.05
N ALA A 148 -14.06 -2.24 -10.54
CA ALA A 148 -12.69 -2.31 -11.04
C ALA A 148 -11.66 -2.30 -9.91
N GLY A 149 -11.99 -1.73 -8.75
CA GLY A 149 -11.08 -1.67 -7.63
C GLY A 149 -11.73 -1.33 -6.30
N VAL A 150 -10.99 -1.63 -5.23
CA VAL A 150 -11.35 -1.32 -3.84
C VAL A 150 -10.19 -0.60 -3.17
N ILE A 151 -10.48 0.51 -2.48
CA ILE A 151 -9.48 1.28 -1.75
C ILE A 151 -9.83 1.26 -0.26
N PRO A 152 -9.00 0.72 0.63
CA PRO A 152 -9.16 0.90 2.05
C PRO A 152 -8.84 2.33 2.44
N VAL A 153 -9.77 2.95 3.15
CA VAL A 153 -9.78 4.38 3.47
C VAL A 153 -10.16 4.62 4.93
N PHE A 154 -9.82 5.79 5.45
CA PHE A 154 -10.14 6.19 6.81
C PHE A 154 -10.51 7.67 6.88
N VAL A 155 -11.14 8.08 7.99
CA VAL A 155 -11.41 9.49 8.28
C VAL A 155 -10.10 10.17 8.69
N PRO A 156 -9.57 11.12 7.88
CA PRO A 156 -8.32 11.80 8.22
C PRO A 156 -8.48 12.74 9.43
N PRO A 157 -7.39 13.03 10.18
CA PRO A 157 -7.41 14.10 11.16
C PRO A 157 -7.78 15.45 10.52
N ASN A 158 -8.59 16.23 11.24
CA ASN A 158 -8.99 17.57 10.79
C ASN A 158 -7.95 18.63 11.19
N ASP A 159 -6.74 18.54 10.64
CA ASP A 159 -5.62 19.44 10.93
C ASP A 159 -5.31 20.41 9.77
N GLY A 160 -6.11 20.38 8.72
CA GLY A 160 -5.98 21.25 7.54
C GLY A 160 -4.82 20.91 6.61
N ILE A 161 -4.16 19.75 6.77
CA ILE A 161 -2.99 19.38 5.98
C ILE A 161 -3.33 18.23 5.02
N ALA A 162 -3.37 18.51 3.72
CA ALA A 162 -3.59 17.52 2.68
C ALA A 162 -2.32 16.72 2.40
N ARG A 163 -2.10 15.63 3.16
CA ARG A 163 -0.86 14.82 3.10
C ARG A 163 -1.04 13.43 2.50
N TRP A 164 -2.28 12.99 2.29
CA TRP A 164 -2.64 11.68 1.74
C TRP A 164 -3.22 11.77 0.33
N SER A 165 -3.34 10.65 -0.33
CA SER A 165 -4.33 10.51 -1.40
C SER A 165 -5.72 10.48 -0.79
N TYR A 166 -6.71 11.04 -1.48
CA TYR A 166 -8.08 11.16 -1.01
C TYR A 166 -9.06 10.49 -1.95
N SER A 167 -10.08 9.85 -1.38
CA SER A 167 -11.21 9.24 -2.09
C SER A 167 -12.51 9.82 -1.59
N LEU A 168 -13.25 10.51 -2.47
CA LEU A 168 -14.59 11.04 -2.20
C LEU A 168 -15.62 9.98 -2.58
N THR A 169 -16.53 9.67 -1.67
CA THR A 169 -17.63 8.74 -1.92
C THR A 169 -18.95 9.46 -2.19
N GLN A 170 -19.84 8.80 -2.92
CA GLN A 170 -21.21 9.24 -3.04
C GLN A 170 -21.88 9.16 -1.66
N ALA A 171 -22.62 10.22 -1.29
CA ALA A 171 -23.26 10.31 0.02
C ALA A 171 -24.10 9.08 0.36
N GLY A 172 -23.86 8.52 1.56
CA GLY A 172 -24.59 7.34 2.07
C GLY A 172 -24.20 6.01 1.42
N THR A 173 -23.13 5.97 0.61
CA THR A 173 -22.63 4.75 -0.03
C THR A 173 -21.11 4.63 0.11
N ASN A 174 -20.58 3.46 -0.25
CA ASN A 174 -19.13 3.24 -0.39
C ASN A 174 -18.61 3.48 -1.82
N ASN A 175 -19.47 3.90 -2.76
CA ASN A 175 -19.06 4.14 -4.14
C ASN A 175 -18.15 5.35 -4.23
N ILE A 176 -16.93 5.17 -4.69
CA ILE A 176 -15.97 6.25 -4.90
C ILE A 176 -16.35 7.00 -6.20
N ILE A 177 -16.43 8.33 -6.13
CA ILE A 177 -16.76 9.19 -7.26
C ILE A 177 -15.62 10.11 -7.69
N GLN A 178 -14.60 10.28 -6.84
CA GLN A 178 -13.41 11.07 -7.17
C GLN A 178 -12.22 10.59 -6.34
N VAL A 179 -11.03 10.56 -6.96
CA VAL A 179 -9.74 10.24 -6.29
C VAL A 179 -8.70 11.27 -6.72
N ALA A 180 -7.93 11.78 -5.76
CA ALA A 180 -6.79 12.67 -6.06
C ALA A 180 -5.67 12.54 -5.02
N GLU A 181 -4.46 12.89 -5.45
CA GLU A 181 -3.25 12.87 -4.60
C GLU A 181 -3.03 14.24 -3.95
N LYS A 182 -2.97 14.27 -2.61
CA LYS A 182 -2.68 15.46 -1.79
C LYS A 182 -3.53 16.68 -2.17
N ASP A 183 -4.80 16.44 -2.42
CA ASP A 183 -5.75 17.45 -2.88
C ASP A 183 -6.48 18.09 -1.69
N PRO A 184 -6.21 19.38 -1.37
CA PRO A 184 -6.87 20.07 -0.26
C PRO A 184 -8.37 20.33 -0.53
N GLU A 185 -8.80 20.38 -1.79
CA GLU A 185 -10.19 20.55 -2.14
C GLU A 185 -11.03 19.31 -1.81
N LEU A 186 -10.50 18.11 -2.16
CA LEU A 186 -11.12 16.85 -1.77
C LEU A 186 -11.14 16.68 -0.25
N MET A 187 -10.05 16.99 0.43
CA MET A 187 -9.99 16.96 1.89
C MET A 187 -11.07 17.85 2.51
N ASN A 188 -11.23 19.08 2.01
CA ASN A 188 -12.24 20.03 2.50
C ASN A 188 -13.68 19.61 2.19
N LYS A 189 -13.90 18.79 1.16
CA LYS A 189 -15.20 18.15 0.84
C LYS A 189 -15.53 16.97 1.76
N GLY A 190 -14.64 16.61 2.71
CA GLY A 190 -14.82 15.48 3.62
C GLY A 190 -14.47 14.13 2.99
N ALA A 191 -13.62 14.11 1.97
CA ALA A 191 -13.13 12.86 1.41
C ALA A 191 -12.32 12.05 2.43
N TYR A 192 -12.40 10.73 2.34
CA TYR A 192 -11.58 9.83 3.13
C TYR A 192 -10.13 9.85 2.64
N ALA A 193 -9.19 9.63 3.56
CA ALA A 193 -7.78 9.40 3.22
C ALA A 193 -7.52 7.93 2.88
N ASN A 194 -6.67 7.66 1.88
CA ASN A 194 -6.27 6.33 1.50
C ASN A 194 -5.11 5.86 2.40
N ILE A 195 -5.13 4.59 2.84
CA ILE A 195 -4.08 4.06 3.74
C ILE A 195 -2.83 3.55 3.00
N GLY A 196 -2.80 3.54 1.68
CA GLY A 196 -1.68 3.00 0.92
C GLY A 196 -1.81 1.51 0.57
N ALA A 197 -3.05 1.02 0.53
CA ALA A 197 -3.37 -0.28 -0.05
C ALA A 197 -4.37 -0.08 -1.20
N TYR A 198 -4.23 -0.87 -2.28
CA TYR A 198 -4.92 -0.62 -3.54
C TYR A 198 -5.24 -1.96 -4.24
N TYR A 199 -6.51 -2.35 -4.23
CA TYR A 199 -6.97 -3.57 -4.89
C TYR A 199 -7.53 -3.26 -6.27
N PHE A 200 -7.07 -3.98 -7.29
CA PHE A 200 -7.62 -3.99 -8.64
C PHE A 200 -8.24 -5.35 -8.92
N SER A 201 -9.48 -5.39 -9.38
CA SER A 201 -10.18 -6.64 -9.69
C SER A 201 -9.60 -7.39 -10.90
N LYS A 202 -8.78 -6.70 -11.70
CA LYS A 202 -7.94 -7.27 -12.76
C LYS A 202 -6.65 -6.47 -12.85
N ALA A 203 -5.52 -7.16 -12.91
CA ALA A 203 -4.20 -6.52 -13.00
C ALA A 203 -4.07 -5.62 -14.23
N LYS A 204 -4.73 -5.94 -15.33
CA LYS A 204 -4.72 -5.11 -16.55
C LYS A 204 -5.20 -3.68 -16.31
N TYR A 205 -6.09 -3.43 -15.36
CA TYR A 205 -6.56 -2.08 -15.04
C TYR A 205 -5.42 -1.22 -14.48
N PHE A 206 -4.58 -1.80 -13.65
CA PHE A 206 -3.36 -1.14 -13.16
C PHE A 206 -2.32 -1.01 -14.28
N LEU A 207 -2.01 -2.12 -14.97
CA LEU A 207 -0.93 -2.17 -15.96
C LEU A 207 -1.13 -1.16 -17.10
N GLN A 208 -2.34 -1.10 -17.66
CA GLN A 208 -2.67 -0.16 -18.74
C GLN A 208 -2.56 1.30 -18.31
N GLU A 209 -3.11 1.64 -17.13
CA GLU A 209 -3.08 3.02 -16.65
C GLU A 209 -1.67 3.47 -16.26
N VAL A 210 -0.86 2.60 -15.63
CA VAL A 210 0.50 2.96 -15.25
C VAL A 210 1.41 3.10 -16.46
N GLU A 211 1.27 2.24 -17.48
CA GLU A 211 2.00 2.37 -18.75
C GLU A 211 1.68 3.69 -19.43
N GLU A 212 0.40 4.03 -19.54
CA GLU A 212 -0.06 5.27 -20.19
C GLU A 212 0.47 6.53 -19.48
N VAL A 213 0.41 6.60 -18.13
CA VAL A 213 0.93 7.76 -17.40
C VAL A 213 2.44 7.86 -17.46
N MET A 214 3.17 6.73 -17.49
CA MET A 214 4.63 6.72 -17.65
C MET A 214 5.06 7.17 -19.05
N GLU A 215 4.40 6.69 -20.10
CA GLU A 215 4.67 7.10 -21.47
C GLU A 215 4.44 8.60 -21.70
N LYS A 216 3.35 9.14 -21.13
CA LYS A 216 3.01 10.56 -21.22
C LYS A 216 3.73 11.42 -20.18
N ASN A 217 4.48 10.82 -19.26
CA ASN A 217 5.11 11.48 -18.13
C ASN A 217 4.11 12.30 -17.27
N GLU A 218 2.91 11.78 -17.09
CA GLU A 218 1.83 12.39 -16.29
C GLU A 218 2.06 12.10 -14.80
N VAL A 219 2.83 12.94 -14.13
CA VAL A 219 3.07 12.85 -12.68
C VAL A 219 1.97 13.56 -11.89
N SER A 220 1.71 13.10 -10.66
CA SER A 220 0.73 13.67 -9.73
C SER A 220 1.42 14.21 -8.49
N GLY A 221 0.73 15.11 -7.75
CA GLY A 221 1.25 15.73 -6.54
C GLY A 221 1.52 17.24 -6.69
N PRO A 222 2.07 17.91 -5.66
CA PRO A 222 2.33 19.33 -5.69
C PRO A 222 3.21 19.73 -6.87
N SER A 223 2.92 20.87 -7.50
CA SER A 223 3.65 21.38 -8.67
C SER A 223 5.16 21.37 -8.48
N GLY A 224 5.90 20.81 -9.44
CA GLY A 224 7.36 20.72 -9.46
C GLY A 224 7.98 19.53 -8.71
N LYS A 225 7.20 18.67 -8.06
CA LYS A 225 7.67 17.47 -7.33
C LYS A 225 6.73 16.28 -7.52
N GLY A 226 6.11 16.16 -8.69
CA GLY A 226 5.20 15.06 -8.99
C GLY A 226 5.93 13.72 -9.05
N GLU A 227 5.21 12.68 -8.64
CA GLU A 227 5.63 11.28 -8.71
C GLU A 227 4.55 10.46 -9.39
N PHE A 228 4.86 9.23 -9.80
CA PHE A 228 3.86 8.28 -10.25
C PHE A 228 3.23 7.58 -9.03
N TYR A 229 2.09 8.11 -8.56
CA TYR A 229 1.30 7.50 -7.47
C TYR A 229 0.28 6.48 -8.01
N ILE A 230 -0.11 5.51 -7.17
CA ILE A 230 -1.12 4.50 -7.55
C ILE A 230 -2.55 5.10 -7.49
N ALA A 231 -2.85 5.89 -6.47
CA ALA A 231 -4.21 6.43 -6.27
C ALA A 231 -4.77 7.19 -7.48
N PRO A 232 -4.04 8.09 -8.18
CA PRO A 232 -4.55 8.77 -9.36
C PRO A 232 -4.93 7.86 -10.54
N LEU A 233 -4.40 6.64 -10.60
CA LEU A 233 -4.79 5.66 -11.63
C LEU A 233 -6.28 5.29 -11.50
N TYR A 234 -6.81 5.26 -10.27
CA TYR A 234 -8.23 5.02 -10.04
C TYR A 234 -9.12 6.15 -10.59
N GLN A 235 -8.68 7.42 -10.53
CA GLN A 235 -9.41 8.50 -11.18
C GLN A 235 -9.53 8.29 -12.68
N ARG A 236 -8.51 7.73 -13.31
CA ARG A 236 -8.55 7.41 -14.74
C ARG A 236 -9.55 6.29 -15.05
N LEU A 237 -9.66 5.28 -14.16
CA LEU A 237 -10.67 4.22 -14.27
C LEU A 237 -12.08 4.78 -14.11
N LEU A 238 -12.33 5.71 -13.16
CA LEU A 238 -13.59 6.43 -13.01
C LEU A 238 -13.95 7.19 -14.29
N ASN A 239 -12.99 7.90 -14.89
CA ASN A 239 -13.19 8.64 -16.13
C ASN A 239 -13.53 7.73 -17.33
N LYS A 240 -13.16 6.44 -17.26
CA LYS A 240 -13.54 5.39 -18.22
C LYS A 240 -14.89 4.71 -17.87
N GLY A 241 -15.61 5.22 -16.85
CA GLY A 241 -16.91 4.71 -16.43
C GLY A 241 -16.88 3.43 -15.60
N MET A 242 -15.72 3.09 -15.02
CA MET A 242 -15.58 1.93 -14.12
C MET A 242 -16.05 2.29 -12.70
N GLU A 243 -16.53 1.30 -11.97
CA GLU A 243 -17.00 1.44 -10.60
C GLU A 243 -15.86 1.15 -9.61
N LEU A 244 -15.79 1.93 -8.53
CA LEU A 244 -14.81 1.77 -7.45
C LEU A 244 -15.52 1.80 -6.09
N GLU A 245 -15.02 1.02 -5.14
CA GLU A 245 -15.58 0.95 -3.79
C GLU A 245 -14.53 1.32 -2.72
N ALA A 246 -14.98 2.00 -1.67
CA ALA A 246 -14.20 2.30 -0.49
C ALA A 246 -14.41 1.22 0.58
N ALA A 247 -13.34 0.66 1.12
CA ALA A 247 -13.37 -0.10 2.36
C ALA A 247 -13.09 0.85 3.53
N VAL A 248 -14.15 1.38 4.15
CA VAL A 248 -14.02 2.39 5.22
C VAL A 248 -13.59 1.71 6.53
N LEU A 249 -12.37 1.99 6.95
CA LEU A 249 -11.74 1.40 8.13
C LEU A 249 -12.01 2.27 9.36
N PRO A 250 -12.43 1.67 10.51
CA PRO A 250 -12.68 2.41 11.74
C PRO A 250 -11.40 2.89 12.41
N GLU A 251 -10.30 2.16 12.24
CA GLU A 251 -9.00 2.46 12.84
C GLU A 251 -7.87 2.09 11.89
N VAL A 252 -6.91 2.98 11.76
CA VAL A 252 -5.69 2.78 10.97
C VAL A 252 -4.48 3.33 11.71
N TRP A 253 -3.33 2.73 11.48
CA TRP A 253 -2.07 3.11 12.09
C TRP A 253 -1.03 3.35 10.99
N GLY A 254 -0.64 4.60 10.81
CA GLY A 254 0.52 4.93 10.00
C GLY A 254 1.81 4.56 10.74
N LEU A 255 2.81 4.10 9.98
CA LEU A 255 4.15 3.77 10.47
C LEU A 255 5.21 4.46 9.59
N GLY A 256 4.78 5.33 8.68
CA GLY A 256 5.60 5.89 7.61
C GLY A 256 6.52 7.03 8.01
N THR A 257 6.34 7.61 9.20
CA THR A 257 7.20 8.65 9.77
C THR A 257 7.64 8.28 11.19
N PRO A 258 8.75 8.87 11.73
CA PRO A 258 9.13 8.68 13.12
C PRO A 258 7.99 9.01 14.09
N GLU A 259 7.27 10.11 13.85
CA GLU A 259 6.17 10.59 14.68
C GLU A 259 4.99 9.59 14.68
N ASP A 260 4.61 9.08 13.50
CA ASP A 260 3.57 8.05 13.37
C ASP A 260 3.95 6.76 14.11
N LEU A 261 5.20 6.33 13.96
CA LEU A 261 5.72 5.15 14.64
C LEU A 261 5.70 5.32 16.16
N GLU A 262 6.16 6.46 16.69
CA GLU A 262 6.11 6.76 18.11
C GLU A 262 4.68 6.79 18.63
N TYR A 263 3.77 7.39 17.87
CA TYR A 263 2.35 7.38 18.20
C TYR A 263 1.78 5.97 18.28
N PHE A 264 2.11 5.12 17.30
CA PHE A 264 1.73 3.71 17.30
C PHE A 264 2.29 2.97 18.52
N LEU A 265 3.57 3.09 18.79
CA LEU A 265 4.23 2.40 19.90
C LEU A 265 3.59 2.77 21.26
N LYS A 266 3.16 4.01 21.41
CA LYS A 266 2.55 4.53 22.64
C LYS A 266 1.07 4.13 22.80
N ASN A 267 0.29 4.11 21.72
CA ASN A 267 -1.16 4.07 21.80
C ASN A 267 -1.78 2.76 21.33
N CYS A 268 -1.17 2.05 20.39
CA CYS A 268 -1.68 0.79 19.89
C CYS A 268 -1.52 -0.32 20.96
N LYS A 269 -2.62 -1.01 21.28
CA LYS A 269 -2.63 -2.10 22.27
C LYS A 269 -2.34 -3.47 21.66
N ILE A 270 -2.31 -3.56 20.33
CA ILE A 270 -2.01 -4.79 19.62
C ILE A 270 -0.51 -5.07 19.74
N ASN A 271 -0.15 -6.29 20.10
CA ASN A 271 1.25 -6.68 20.31
C ASN A 271 1.82 -7.58 19.22
N HIS A 272 0.96 -8.11 18.34
CA HIS A 272 1.35 -9.02 17.27
C HIS A 272 0.64 -8.61 15.97
N PRO A 273 1.37 -8.53 14.86
CA PRO A 273 0.79 -8.26 13.54
C PRO A 273 0.06 -9.46 12.96
#